data_1638db7517ce3f711c27f8d9c7a077d4
#
_entry.id   1638db7517ce3f711c27f8d9c7a077d4
#
_cell.length_a   1.000
_cell.length_b   1.000
_cell.length_c   1.000
_cell.angle_alpha   90.00
_cell.angle_beta   90.00
_cell.angle_gamma   90.00
#
_symmetry.space_group_name_H-M   'P 1'
#
loop_
_entity.id
_entity.type
_entity.pdbx_description
1 polymer ?
#
loop_
_entity_poly.entity_id
_entity_poly.type
_entity_poly.pdbx_seq_one_letter_code
_entity_poly.pdbx_strand_id
1 'polypeptide(L)'
;PDQCLEAASDFWALSELSKDLGKQSDCKKWKQRGEELFDSIWPREFMNIDANYTKMRGNGLYQGTRWQYRWGAPMFLDRMIALCGKDKLQKQLNTFFDEQLYNQGNEPDIHVPFLFGRLGQPLRTGKVVQELMLDSITHRYGGNDAYKTPFVGHAFKNAPRGYCPEMDE
;
A
#
# COMPACT_ATOMS: atom_id res chain seq x y z
N PRO A 1 -4.64 -2.43 12.79
CA PRO A 1 -5.33 -2.48 11.47
C PRO A 1 -4.47 -3.11 10.38
N ASP A 2 -3.14 -2.84 10.33
CA ASP A 2 -2.19 -3.40 9.37
C ASP A 2 -2.17 -4.94 9.42
N GLN A 3 -1.94 -5.53 10.57
CA GLN A 3 -1.96 -6.99 10.76
C GLN A 3 -3.28 -7.63 10.29
N CYS A 4 -4.40 -6.92 10.40
CA CYS A 4 -5.66 -7.42 9.88
C CYS A 4 -5.71 -7.41 8.35
N LEU A 5 -5.09 -6.41 7.69
CA LEU A 5 -4.97 -6.38 6.23
C LEU A 5 -4.01 -7.46 5.74
N GLU A 6 -2.91 -7.67 6.44
CA GLU A 6 -1.97 -8.76 6.16
C GLU A 6 -2.66 -10.12 6.29
N ALA A 7 -3.35 -10.38 7.40
CA ALA A 7 -4.11 -11.60 7.58
C ALA A 7 -5.21 -11.80 6.53
N ALA A 8 -5.88 -10.73 6.08
CA ALA A 8 -6.83 -10.81 4.98
C ALA A 8 -6.14 -11.24 3.68
N SER A 9 -4.93 -10.73 3.42
CA SER A 9 -4.10 -11.10 2.27
C SER A 9 -3.66 -12.55 2.33
N ASP A 10 -3.27 -13.04 3.52
CA ASP A 10 -2.91 -14.44 3.75
C ASP A 10 -4.09 -15.38 3.48
N PHE A 11 -5.29 -15.04 3.94
CA PHE A 11 -6.49 -15.81 3.63
C PHE A 11 -6.83 -15.80 2.14
N TRP A 12 -6.61 -14.68 1.46
CA TRP A 12 -6.75 -14.63 0.01
C TRP A 12 -5.74 -15.58 -0.66
N ALA A 13 -4.48 -15.55 -0.28
CA ALA A 13 -3.45 -16.44 -0.81
C ALA A 13 -3.77 -17.91 -0.56
N LEU A 14 -4.23 -18.26 0.65
CA LEU A 14 -4.71 -19.61 0.97
C LEU A 14 -5.90 -20.04 0.09
N SER A 15 -6.79 -19.10 -0.25
CA SER A 15 -7.92 -19.40 -1.13
C SER A 15 -7.44 -19.74 -2.55
N GLU A 16 -6.51 -18.97 -3.10
CA GLU A 16 -5.96 -19.22 -4.44
C GLU A 16 -5.17 -20.56 -4.46
N LEU A 17 -4.34 -20.80 -3.47
CA LEU A 17 -3.65 -22.10 -3.34
C LEU A 17 -4.62 -23.28 -3.24
N SER A 18 -5.68 -23.13 -2.44
CA SER A 18 -6.71 -24.16 -2.31
C SER A 18 -7.44 -24.44 -3.62
N LYS A 19 -7.69 -23.40 -4.40
CA LYS A 19 -8.28 -23.48 -5.74
C LYS A 19 -7.36 -24.27 -6.70
N ASP A 20 -6.08 -23.94 -6.73
CA ASP A 20 -5.10 -24.61 -7.59
C ASP A 20 -4.91 -26.11 -7.21
N LEU A 21 -5.05 -26.42 -5.94
CA LEU A 21 -5.03 -27.79 -5.41
C LEU A 21 -6.38 -28.53 -5.57
N GLY A 22 -7.38 -27.93 -6.20
CA GLY A 22 -8.71 -28.53 -6.36
C GLY A 22 -9.56 -28.64 -5.09
N LYS A 23 -9.15 -28.01 -3.98
CA LYS A 23 -9.81 -28.04 -2.67
C LYS A 23 -10.91 -26.98 -2.58
N GLN A 24 -12.01 -27.19 -3.28
CA GLN A 24 -13.07 -26.19 -3.43
C GLN A 24 -13.69 -25.70 -2.10
N SER A 25 -13.83 -26.59 -1.13
CA SER A 25 -14.37 -26.25 0.20
C SER A 25 -13.43 -25.27 0.93
N ASP A 26 -12.13 -25.57 0.94
CA ASP A 26 -11.13 -24.71 1.58
C ASP A 26 -10.98 -23.37 0.85
N CYS A 27 -11.02 -23.40 -0.48
CA CYS A 27 -11.03 -22.19 -1.29
C CYS A 27 -12.17 -21.22 -0.87
N LYS A 28 -13.40 -21.73 -0.80
CA LYS A 28 -14.55 -20.92 -0.37
C LYS A 28 -14.39 -20.39 1.06
N LYS A 29 -13.97 -21.25 1.96
CA LYS A 29 -13.73 -20.92 3.38
C LYS A 29 -12.75 -19.78 3.54
N TRP A 30 -11.57 -19.89 2.91
CA TRP A 30 -10.51 -18.91 3.07
C TRP A 30 -10.84 -17.61 2.35
N LYS A 31 -11.47 -17.68 1.18
CA LYS A 31 -11.96 -16.49 0.47
C LYS A 31 -12.93 -15.69 1.33
N GLN A 32 -13.94 -16.34 1.88
CA GLN A 32 -14.92 -15.70 2.76
C GLN A 32 -14.24 -15.05 3.97
N ARG A 33 -13.31 -15.77 4.59
CA ARG A 33 -12.59 -15.26 5.77
C ARG A 33 -11.76 -14.01 5.47
N GLY A 34 -11.06 -14.00 4.34
CA GLY A 34 -10.30 -12.83 3.88
C GLY A 34 -11.20 -11.63 3.61
N GLU A 35 -12.33 -11.85 2.91
CA GLU A 35 -13.31 -10.80 2.61
C GLU A 35 -13.95 -10.21 3.87
N GLU A 36 -14.37 -11.05 4.81
CA GLU A 36 -14.94 -10.62 6.09
C GLU A 36 -13.95 -9.76 6.89
N LEU A 37 -12.69 -10.17 6.94
CA LEU A 37 -11.66 -9.44 7.66
C LEU A 37 -11.35 -8.11 6.99
N PHE A 38 -11.17 -8.10 5.69
CA PHE A 38 -10.96 -6.88 4.91
C PHE A 38 -12.11 -5.88 5.13
N ASP A 39 -13.37 -6.31 5.01
CA ASP A 39 -14.56 -5.48 5.16
C ASP A 39 -14.71 -4.91 6.58
N SER A 40 -14.24 -5.64 7.57
CA SER A 40 -14.29 -5.17 8.97
C SER A 40 -13.33 -4.03 9.25
N ILE A 41 -12.24 -3.90 8.47
CA ILE A 41 -11.14 -2.99 8.75
C ILE A 41 -11.03 -1.87 7.72
N TRP A 42 -10.93 -2.22 6.43
CA TRP A 42 -10.56 -1.25 5.42
C TRP A 42 -11.53 -0.06 5.29
N PRO A 43 -12.87 -0.25 5.28
CA PRO A 43 -13.81 0.86 5.18
C PRO A 43 -13.72 1.82 6.36
N ARG A 44 -13.47 1.30 7.55
CA ARG A 44 -13.40 2.07 8.78
C ARG A 44 -12.11 2.85 8.92
N GLU A 45 -10.98 2.21 8.62
CA GLU A 45 -9.65 2.75 8.92
C GLU A 45 -9.02 3.49 7.74
N PHE A 46 -9.36 3.12 6.49
CA PHE A 46 -8.62 3.54 5.31
C PHE A 46 -9.45 4.18 4.20
N MET A 47 -10.76 3.99 4.16
CA MET A 47 -11.59 4.51 3.06
C MET A 47 -11.67 6.04 3.05
N ASN A 48 -11.74 6.68 4.23
CA ASN A 48 -11.85 8.13 4.40
C ASN A 48 -10.70 8.63 5.27
N ILE A 49 -9.50 8.64 4.71
CA ILE A 49 -8.32 9.15 5.39
C ILE A 49 -8.31 10.66 5.26
N ASP A 50 -8.14 11.36 6.38
CA ASP A 50 -7.88 12.79 6.39
C ASP A 50 -6.44 13.10 5.94
N ALA A 51 -6.15 14.38 5.74
CA ALA A 51 -4.83 14.83 5.32
C ALA A 51 -3.75 14.75 6.43
N ASN A 52 -4.09 14.28 7.63
CA ASN A 52 -3.14 14.19 8.72
C ASN A 52 -2.28 12.92 8.61
N TYR A 53 -1.33 12.96 7.72
CA TYR A 53 -0.41 11.89 7.39
C TYR A 53 0.91 11.94 8.18
N THR A 54 1.04 12.85 9.14
CA THR A 54 2.27 13.05 9.90
C THR A 54 2.44 12.02 11.03
N LYS A 55 1.40 11.28 11.36
CA LYS A 55 1.45 10.24 12.38
C LYS A 55 1.93 8.93 11.77
N MET A 56 3.20 8.65 11.93
CA MET A 56 3.83 7.40 11.48
C MET A 56 3.40 6.18 12.29
N ARG A 57 3.23 6.38 13.59
CA ARG A 57 2.87 5.31 14.53
C ARG A 57 1.61 5.69 15.28
N GLY A 58 0.87 4.71 15.64
CA GLY A 58 -0.32 4.86 16.45
C GLY A 58 -1.50 4.09 15.88
N ASN A 59 -2.45 3.76 16.73
CA ASN A 59 -3.67 3.09 16.34
C ASN A 59 -3.47 1.73 15.65
N GLY A 60 -2.38 1.01 16.00
CA GLY A 60 -2.09 -0.33 15.49
C GLY A 60 -1.50 -0.36 14.07
N LEU A 61 -0.78 0.68 13.68
CA LEU A 61 0.04 0.68 12.46
C LEU A 61 1.52 0.50 12.83
N TYR A 62 2.16 -0.48 12.19
CA TYR A 62 3.57 -0.76 12.34
C TYR A 62 4.35 -0.09 11.19
N GLN A 63 5.33 0.71 11.52
CA GLN A 63 6.28 1.32 10.58
C GLN A 63 5.65 1.96 9.33
N GLY A 64 4.50 2.61 9.44
CA GLY A 64 3.87 3.23 8.29
C GLY A 64 2.72 4.17 8.66
N THR A 65 2.18 4.83 7.66
CA THR A 65 1.05 5.74 7.78
C THR A 65 -0.24 5.08 7.31
N ARG A 66 -1.39 5.67 7.61
CA ARG A 66 -2.67 5.23 7.05
C ARG A 66 -2.72 5.37 5.53
N TRP A 67 -2.02 6.34 4.98
CA TRP A 67 -1.92 6.53 3.54
C TRP A 67 -1.17 5.38 2.86
N GLN A 68 -0.13 4.86 3.48
CA GLN A 68 0.64 3.72 3.00
C GLN A 68 -0.18 2.42 3.12
N TYR A 69 -0.63 2.11 4.33
CA TYR A 69 -1.39 0.87 4.58
C TYR A 69 -2.76 0.81 3.89
N ARG A 70 -3.31 1.95 3.45
CA ARG A 70 -4.50 1.96 2.61
C ARG A 70 -4.38 1.02 1.42
N TRP A 71 -3.20 0.92 0.85
CA TRP A 71 -2.90 0.13 -0.34
C TRP A 71 -2.37 -1.26 -0.02
N GLY A 72 -2.19 -1.61 1.25
CA GLY A 72 -1.53 -2.82 1.73
C GLY A 72 -2.22 -4.15 1.41
N ALA A 73 -3.38 -4.13 0.78
CA ALA A 73 -4.10 -5.33 0.35
C ALA A 73 -4.55 -5.22 -1.12
N PRO A 74 -3.62 -5.17 -2.08
CA PRO A 74 -3.91 -4.90 -3.50
C PRO A 74 -4.77 -5.98 -4.17
N MET A 75 -4.84 -7.19 -3.63
CA MET A 75 -5.72 -8.26 -4.09
C MET A 75 -7.21 -7.93 -3.89
N PHE A 76 -7.53 -7.03 -2.97
CA PHE A 76 -8.90 -6.55 -2.73
C PHE A 76 -9.23 -5.24 -3.48
N LEU A 77 -8.45 -4.84 -4.49
CA LEU A 77 -8.67 -3.58 -5.21
C LEU A 77 -10.08 -3.49 -5.81
N ASP A 78 -10.60 -4.59 -6.36
CA ASP A 78 -11.96 -4.60 -6.92
C ASP A 78 -13.03 -4.37 -5.84
N ARG A 79 -12.77 -4.85 -4.62
CA ARG A 79 -13.63 -4.59 -3.47
C ARG A 79 -13.52 -3.14 -2.98
N MET A 80 -12.32 -2.57 -2.99
CA MET A 80 -12.13 -1.13 -2.73
C MET A 80 -12.91 -0.28 -3.74
N ILE A 81 -12.88 -0.65 -5.03
CA ILE A 81 -13.66 0.01 -6.09
C ILE A 81 -15.16 -0.09 -5.81
N ALA A 82 -15.65 -1.26 -5.42
CA ALA A 82 -17.05 -1.47 -5.08
C ALA A 82 -17.51 -0.62 -3.88
N LEU A 83 -16.64 -0.44 -2.89
CA LEU A 83 -16.93 0.31 -1.65
C LEU A 83 -16.93 1.83 -1.83
N CYS A 84 -16.02 2.37 -2.63
CA CYS A 84 -15.86 3.83 -2.68
C CYS A 84 -15.81 4.45 -4.08
N GLY A 85 -15.91 3.63 -5.11
CA GLY A 85 -15.85 4.06 -6.51
C GLY A 85 -14.43 4.20 -7.05
N LYS A 86 -14.29 3.91 -8.33
CA LYS A 86 -13.00 3.95 -9.05
C LYS A 86 -12.40 5.35 -9.08
N ASP A 87 -13.20 6.37 -9.36
CA ASP A 87 -12.73 7.76 -9.48
C ASP A 87 -12.15 8.28 -8.16
N LYS A 88 -12.77 7.92 -7.03
CA LYS A 88 -12.26 8.27 -5.71
C LYS A 88 -10.91 7.61 -5.46
N LEU A 89 -10.75 6.32 -5.79
CA LEU A 89 -9.48 5.62 -5.65
C LEU A 89 -8.39 6.21 -6.56
N GLN A 90 -8.73 6.51 -7.81
CA GLN A 90 -7.79 7.19 -8.73
C GLN A 90 -7.31 8.52 -8.15
N LYS A 91 -8.26 9.35 -7.66
CA LYS A 91 -7.92 10.63 -7.04
C LYS A 91 -7.00 10.44 -5.83
N GLN A 92 -7.30 9.50 -4.97
CA GLN A 92 -6.49 9.24 -3.77
C GLN A 92 -5.11 8.66 -4.11
N LEU A 93 -5.02 7.81 -5.15
CA LEU A 93 -3.74 7.31 -5.62
C LEU A 93 -2.88 8.45 -6.23
N ASN A 94 -3.46 9.35 -7.01
CA ASN A 94 -2.76 10.53 -7.49
C ASN A 94 -2.28 11.40 -6.31
N THR A 95 -3.14 11.70 -5.35
CA THR A 95 -2.75 12.44 -4.13
C THR A 95 -1.58 11.79 -3.41
N PHE A 96 -1.56 10.46 -3.32
CA PHE A 96 -0.49 9.71 -2.65
C PHE A 96 0.90 9.99 -3.25
N PHE A 97 0.98 10.13 -4.58
CA PHE A 97 2.23 10.46 -5.27
C PHE A 97 2.47 11.97 -5.38
N ASP A 98 1.45 12.75 -5.73
CA ASP A 98 1.57 14.19 -5.93
C ASP A 98 1.93 14.94 -4.63
N GLU A 99 1.43 14.47 -3.49
CA GLU A 99 1.76 14.98 -2.16
C GLU A 99 3.00 14.32 -1.52
N GLN A 100 3.69 13.48 -2.28
CA GLN A 100 4.91 12.79 -1.84
C GLN A 100 4.71 11.97 -0.55
N LEU A 101 3.59 11.27 -0.44
CA LEU A 101 3.27 10.40 0.69
C LEU A 101 3.85 8.99 0.54
N TYR A 102 4.24 8.64 -0.69
CA TYR A 102 4.91 7.40 -1.04
C TYR A 102 6.32 7.35 -0.47
N ASN A 103 6.71 6.19 0.05
CA ASN A 103 8.09 5.92 0.47
C ASN A 103 8.54 4.55 -0.04
N GLN A 104 9.38 4.53 -1.06
CA GLN A 104 9.89 3.29 -1.64
C GLN A 104 10.84 2.50 -0.72
N GLY A 105 11.31 3.10 0.36
CA GLY A 105 12.06 2.43 1.41
C GLY A 105 11.16 1.74 2.44
N ASN A 106 9.85 1.66 2.19
CA ASN A 106 8.90 0.99 3.06
C ASN A 106 8.11 -0.06 2.28
N GLU A 107 8.18 -1.31 2.68
CA GLU A 107 7.59 -2.45 1.97
C GLU A 107 6.11 -2.29 1.59
N PRO A 108 5.24 -1.73 2.45
CA PRO A 108 3.83 -1.51 2.10
C PRO A 108 3.61 -0.68 0.84
N ASP A 109 4.62 0.09 0.40
CA ASP A 109 4.47 1.01 -0.72
C ASP A 109 4.97 0.46 -2.06
N ILE A 110 5.82 -0.57 -2.07
CA ILE A 110 6.57 -1.03 -3.26
C ILE A 110 5.65 -1.34 -4.45
N HIS A 111 4.49 -1.96 -4.20
CA HIS A 111 3.56 -2.35 -5.26
C HIS A 111 2.63 -1.21 -5.71
N VAL A 112 2.55 -0.13 -4.96
CA VAL A 112 1.52 0.93 -5.15
C VAL A 112 1.60 1.62 -6.52
N PRO A 113 2.78 1.88 -7.12
CA PRO A 113 2.87 2.47 -8.46
C PRO A 113 2.12 1.67 -9.53
N PHE A 114 2.03 0.35 -9.38
CA PHE A 114 1.39 -0.54 -10.35
C PHE A 114 -0.15 -0.52 -10.27
N LEU A 115 -0.72 0.01 -9.19
CA LEU A 115 -2.17 0.15 -9.03
C LEU A 115 -2.79 1.13 -10.04
N PHE A 116 -2.02 2.08 -10.56
CA PHE A 116 -2.48 2.95 -11.64
C PHE A 116 -2.93 2.15 -12.86
N GLY A 117 -2.18 1.12 -13.26
CA GLY A 117 -2.55 0.25 -14.38
C GLY A 117 -3.89 -0.45 -14.15
N ARG A 118 -4.09 -1.02 -12.97
CA ARG A 118 -5.36 -1.66 -12.57
C ARG A 118 -6.54 -0.69 -12.49
N LEU A 119 -6.25 0.56 -12.13
CA LEU A 119 -7.26 1.62 -12.10
C LEU A 119 -7.50 2.29 -13.47
N GLY A 120 -6.85 1.81 -14.55
CA GLY A 120 -7.05 2.29 -15.91
C GLY A 120 -6.17 3.49 -16.29
N GLN A 121 -5.07 3.71 -15.58
CA GLN A 121 -4.10 4.78 -15.85
C GLN A 121 -2.68 4.21 -16.09
N PRO A 122 -2.46 3.29 -17.06
CA PRO A 122 -1.18 2.60 -17.24
C PRO A 122 -0.02 3.54 -17.59
N LEU A 123 -0.28 4.62 -18.32
CA LEU A 123 0.75 5.61 -18.63
C LEU A 123 1.26 6.33 -17.36
N ARG A 124 0.39 6.50 -16.36
CA ARG A 124 0.79 7.09 -15.08
C ARG A 124 1.72 6.15 -14.31
N THR A 125 1.50 4.83 -14.37
CA THR A 125 2.45 3.84 -13.84
C THR A 125 3.85 4.07 -14.40
N GLY A 126 3.99 4.10 -15.72
CA GLY A 126 5.28 4.29 -16.37
C GLY A 126 5.98 5.58 -15.95
N LYS A 127 5.21 6.68 -15.90
CA LYS A 127 5.73 7.99 -15.47
C LYS A 127 6.22 7.94 -14.01
N VAL A 128 5.40 7.46 -13.09
CA VAL A 128 5.74 7.39 -11.66
C VAL A 128 6.96 6.49 -11.43
N VAL A 129 7.01 5.32 -12.06
CA VAL A 129 8.17 4.42 -11.93
C VAL A 129 9.44 5.09 -12.45
N GLN A 130 9.36 5.79 -13.59
CA GLN A 130 10.51 6.52 -14.13
C GLN A 130 10.97 7.64 -13.20
N GLU A 131 10.04 8.43 -12.66
CA GLU A 131 10.34 9.49 -11.68
C GLU A 131 11.02 8.90 -10.44
N LEU A 132 10.49 7.82 -9.88
CA LEU A 132 11.05 7.16 -8.70
C LEU A 132 12.46 6.59 -8.94
N MET A 133 12.75 6.14 -10.14
CA MET A 133 14.06 5.58 -10.49
C MET A 133 15.12 6.63 -10.85
N LEU A 134 14.74 7.73 -11.46
CA LEU A 134 15.68 8.67 -12.06
C LEU A 134 15.78 9.99 -11.33
N ASP A 135 14.71 10.43 -10.68
CA ASP A 135 14.62 11.75 -10.08
C ASP A 135 15.00 11.71 -8.58
N SER A 136 15.33 12.88 -8.07
CA SER A 136 15.39 13.08 -6.64
C SER A 136 13.98 13.16 -6.08
N ILE A 137 13.71 12.40 -5.04
CA ILE A 137 12.40 12.34 -4.39
C ILE A 137 12.47 12.84 -2.95
N THR A 138 11.36 13.36 -2.46
CA THR A 138 11.24 13.76 -1.05
C THR A 138 10.73 12.56 -0.25
N HIS A 139 11.55 12.11 0.67
CA HIS A 139 11.17 11.10 1.66
C HIS A 139 10.56 11.81 2.87
N ARG A 140 9.25 11.77 3.01
CA ARG A 140 8.56 12.36 4.16
C ARG A 140 8.56 11.45 5.37
N TYR A 141 8.59 10.14 5.13
CA TYR A 141 8.50 9.13 6.17
C TYR A 141 9.55 8.06 5.95
N GLY A 142 10.36 7.79 6.95
CA GLY A 142 11.13 6.57 7.04
C GLY A 142 10.28 5.46 7.67
N GLY A 143 10.74 4.22 7.60
CA GLY A 143 10.13 3.10 8.30
C GLY A 143 10.20 3.21 9.82
N ASN A 144 10.98 4.16 10.34
CA ASN A 144 11.13 4.42 11.77
C ASN A 144 11.08 5.91 12.08
N ASP A 145 10.97 6.26 13.37
CA ASP A 145 10.90 7.66 13.86
C ASP A 145 12.19 8.46 13.67
N ALA A 146 13.22 7.89 13.06
CA ALA A 146 14.49 8.58 12.83
C ALA A 146 14.36 9.73 11.82
N TYR A 147 13.34 9.69 10.98
CA TYR A 147 13.06 10.70 9.97
C TYR A 147 11.86 11.55 10.38
N LYS A 148 12.06 12.41 11.35
CA LYS A 148 11.03 13.37 11.79
C LYS A 148 10.84 14.53 10.82
N THR A 149 11.83 14.78 9.96
CA THR A 149 11.81 15.83 8.95
C THR A 149 11.95 15.20 7.57
N PRO A 150 11.21 15.72 6.56
CA PRO A 150 11.41 15.30 5.19
C PRO A 150 12.85 15.53 4.74
N PHE A 151 13.39 14.64 3.95
CA PHE A 151 14.66 14.82 3.27
C PHE A 151 14.52 14.53 1.78
N VAL A 152 15.37 15.14 0.98
CA VAL A 152 15.43 14.90 -0.46
C VAL A 152 16.57 13.95 -0.76
N GLY A 153 16.29 12.91 -1.51
CA GLY A 153 17.30 11.93 -1.89
C GLY A 153 16.97 11.29 -3.23
N HIS A 154 17.93 10.56 -3.77
CA HIS A 154 17.74 9.74 -4.95
C HIS A 154 17.67 8.28 -4.51
N ALA A 155 16.73 7.51 -5.09
CA ALA A 155 16.50 6.12 -4.72
C ALA A 155 17.77 5.26 -4.72
N PHE A 156 18.59 5.44 -5.77
CA PHE A 156 19.81 4.65 -6.01
C PHE A 156 21.11 5.44 -5.81
N LYS A 157 21.01 6.75 -5.52
CA LYS A 157 22.15 7.63 -5.29
C LYS A 157 21.84 8.53 -4.12
N ASN A 158 22.80 8.76 -3.26
CA ASN A 158 22.71 9.75 -2.19
C ASN A 158 21.55 9.55 -1.19
N ALA A 159 20.87 8.43 -1.19
CA ALA A 159 19.95 8.11 -0.11
C ALA A 159 20.77 8.00 1.19
N PRO A 160 20.41 8.74 2.26
CA PRO A 160 21.25 8.83 3.45
C PRO A 160 21.53 7.49 4.15
N ARG A 161 20.72 6.48 3.89
CA ARG A 161 20.85 5.13 4.47
C ARG A 161 20.74 4.02 3.44
N GLY A 162 21.11 4.33 2.21
CA GLY A 162 20.94 3.37 1.14
C GLY A 162 19.51 3.34 0.60
N TYR A 163 19.26 2.35 -0.16
CA TYR A 163 18.13 2.25 -1.04
C TYR A 163 16.84 1.82 -0.34
N CYS A 164 16.88 0.80 0.47
CA CYS A 164 15.74 0.33 1.24
C CYS A 164 16.24 -0.41 2.49
N PRO A 165 16.30 0.25 3.64
CA PRO A 165 16.84 -0.37 4.84
C PRO A 165 16.05 -1.57 5.33
N GLU A 166 14.81 -1.73 4.90
CA GLU A 166 13.94 -2.84 5.33
C GLU A 166 13.94 -4.01 4.35
N MET A 167 14.43 -3.80 3.11
CA MET A 167 14.58 -4.88 2.13
C MET A 167 15.96 -5.52 2.17
N ASP A 168 16.88 -4.98 2.94
CA ASP A 168 18.24 -5.52 3.12
C ASP A 168 18.31 -6.49 4.32
N GLU A 169 17.20 -6.74 5.01
CA GLU A 169 17.05 -7.77 6.03
C GLU A 169 16.43 -9.04 5.42
#